data_0e1eeb8bf6f3e957b21d2c50a1cbc750
#
_entry.id   0e1eeb8bf6f3e957b21d2c50a1cbc750
#
_cell.length_a   1.000
_cell.length_b   1.000
_cell.length_c   1.000
_cell.angle_alpha   90.00
_cell.angle_beta   90.00
_cell.angle_gamma   90.00
#
_symmetry.space_group_name_H-M   'P 1'
#
loop_
_entity.id
_entity.type
_entity.pdbx_description
1 polymer ?
#
loop_
_entity_poly.entity_id
_entity_poly.type
_entity_poly.pdbx_seq_one_letter_code
_entity_poly.pdbx_strand_id
1 'polypeptide(L)'
;MVYIAVLGFGTVGSGVYEVITKNKAVIARKAGVDIAIKYVLDSKEFPNHPVNEILTHNIDDILEDESIQVVVEVMGGVEMPYQFVKAALEKGKHVATSNKALVAAHGPELLSIAKEKNVKFLFEASGGGGIPILRS
;
A
#
# COMPACT_ATOMS: atom_id res chain seq x y z
N MET A 1 4.79 8.28 -14.30
CA MET A 1 3.61 7.81 -13.54
C MET A 1 4.04 6.68 -12.63
N VAL A 2 3.77 6.81 -11.33
CA VAL A 2 4.00 5.74 -10.37
C VAL A 2 2.64 5.11 -10.04
N TYR A 3 2.53 3.81 -10.27
CA TYR A 3 1.31 3.07 -9.91
C TYR A 3 1.48 2.45 -8.54
N ILE A 4 0.44 2.59 -7.72
CA ILE A 4 0.40 1.98 -6.40
C ILE A 4 -0.81 1.08 -6.27
N ALA A 5 -0.75 0.17 -5.33
CA ALA A 5 -1.90 -0.64 -4.92
C ALA A 5 -2.16 -0.40 -3.44
N VAL A 6 -3.42 -0.44 -3.04
CA VAL A 6 -3.82 -0.27 -1.65
C VAL A 6 -4.42 -1.59 -1.18
N LEU A 7 -3.90 -2.12 -0.08
CA LEU A 7 -4.42 -3.34 0.53
C LEU A 7 -5.34 -2.97 1.68
N GLY A 8 -6.62 -3.16 1.48
CA GLY A 8 -7.66 -2.82 2.42
C GLY A 8 -8.42 -1.56 2.05
N PHE A 9 -9.74 -1.60 2.14
CA PHE A 9 -10.59 -0.45 1.83
C PHE A 9 -11.58 -0.18 2.96
N GLY A 10 -11.08 -0.27 4.21
CA GLY A 10 -11.81 0.19 5.38
C GLY A 10 -11.67 1.69 5.54
N THR A 11 -11.75 2.18 6.78
CA THR A 11 -11.67 3.61 7.06
C THR A 11 -10.38 4.23 6.56
N VAL A 12 -9.24 3.59 6.85
CA VAL A 12 -7.93 4.13 6.43
C VAL A 12 -7.76 4.01 4.92
N GLY A 13 -8.08 2.84 4.35
CA GLY A 13 -7.92 2.61 2.92
C GLY A 13 -8.78 3.52 2.07
N SER A 14 -10.03 3.75 2.47
CA SER A 14 -10.89 4.69 1.74
C SER A 14 -10.38 6.11 1.85
N GLY A 15 -9.79 6.48 3.00
CA GLY A 15 -9.15 7.78 3.16
C GLY A 15 -7.97 7.97 2.23
N VAL A 16 -7.12 6.95 2.12
CA VAL A 16 -5.98 6.98 1.19
C VAL A 16 -6.47 7.15 -0.25
N TYR A 17 -7.47 6.38 -0.62
CA TYR A 17 -8.06 6.47 -1.95
C TYR A 17 -8.56 7.88 -2.25
N GLU A 18 -9.31 8.48 -1.32
CA GLU A 18 -9.85 9.81 -1.53
C GLU A 18 -8.76 10.87 -1.64
N VAL A 19 -7.77 10.83 -0.76
CA VAL A 19 -6.69 11.81 -0.80
C VAL A 19 -5.95 11.74 -2.14
N ILE A 20 -5.61 10.56 -2.59
CA ILE A 20 -4.84 10.40 -3.83
C ILE A 20 -5.68 10.78 -5.05
N THR A 21 -6.95 10.39 -5.09
CA THR A 21 -7.79 10.68 -6.25
C THR A 21 -8.23 12.14 -6.32
N LYS A 22 -8.50 12.77 -5.18
CA LYS A 22 -8.99 14.16 -5.15
C LYS A 22 -7.87 15.20 -5.19
N ASN A 23 -6.67 14.84 -4.76
CA ASN A 23 -5.56 15.79 -4.64
C ASN A 23 -4.39 15.44 -5.54
N LYS A 24 -4.66 14.87 -6.70
CA LYS A 24 -3.62 14.42 -7.63
C LYS A 24 -2.57 15.46 -7.94
N ALA A 25 -2.99 16.68 -8.25
CA ALA A 25 -2.06 17.74 -8.64
C ALA A 25 -1.16 18.15 -7.49
N VAL A 26 -1.71 18.23 -6.27
CA VAL A 26 -0.93 18.60 -5.09
C VAL A 26 0.08 17.51 -4.76
N ILE A 27 -0.36 16.25 -4.82
CA ILE A 27 0.50 15.12 -4.53
C ILE A 27 1.61 15.00 -5.57
N ALA A 28 1.29 15.18 -6.85
CA ALA A 28 2.27 15.14 -7.93
C ALA A 28 3.35 16.21 -7.74
N ARG A 29 2.95 17.41 -7.35
CA ARG A 29 3.92 18.49 -7.09
C ARG A 29 4.84 18.15 -5.93
N LYS A 30 4.30 17.60 -4.84
CA LYS A 30 5.11 17.24 -3.66
C LYS A 30 6.02 16.06 -3.90
N ALA A 31 5.53 15.07 -4.63
CA ALA A 31 6.29 13.84 -4.90
C ALA A 31 7.25 14.01 -6.08
N GLY A 32 7.01 14.99 -6.94
CA GLY A 32 7.79 15.17 -8.16
C GLY A 32 7.40 14.21 -9.27
N VAL A 33 6.36 13.39 -9.08
CA VAL A 33 5.86 12.44 -10.07
C VAL A 33 4.35 12.32 -9.93
N ASP A 34 3.69 11.86 -10.99
CA ASP A 34 2.28 11.52 -10.93
C ASP A 34 2.11 10.17 -10.25
N ILE A 35 1.12 10.07 -9.36
CA ILE A 35 0.80 8.86 -8.63
C ILE A 35 -0.64 8.48 -8.94
N ALA A 36 -0.86 7.20 -9.25
CA ALA A 36 -2.20 6.68 -9.48
C ALA A 36 -2.38 5.34 -8.77
N ILE A 37 -3.57 5.14 -8.20
CA ILE A 37 -3.93 3.84 -7.61
C ILE A 37 -4.41 2.93 -8.74
N LYS A 38 -3.73 1.83 -8.94
CA LYS A 38 -4.10 0.87 -9.98
C LYS A 38 -5.04 -0.20 -9.49
N TYR A 39 -4.84 -0.68 -8.25
CA TYR A 39 -5.69 -1.69 -7.63
C TYR A 39 -5.93 -1.37 -6.17
N VAL A 40 -7.11 -1.72 -5.71
CA VAL A 40 -7.45 -1.79 -4.29
C VAL A 40 -7.84 -3.23 -3.99
N LEU A 41 -7.20 -3.84 -3.00
CA LEU A 41 -7.53 -5.20 -2.57
C LEU A 41 -8.45 -5.15 -1.36
N ASP A 42 -9.57 -5.83 -1.45
CA ASP A 42 -10.45 -6.04 -0.30
C ASP A 42 -11.29 -7.29 -0.57
N SER A 43 -11.74 -7.93 0.50
CA SER A 43 -12.61 -9.10 0.37
C SER A 43 -14.07 -8.70 0.12
N LYS A 44 -14.42 -7.46 0.41
CA LYS A 44 -15.79 -6.95 0.27
C LYS A 44 -15.98 -6.27 -1.08
N GLU A 45 -17.23 -6.08 -1.45
CA GLU A 45 -17.60 -5.25 -2.58
C GLU A 45 -18.17 -3.94 -2.07
N PHE A 46 -18.08 -2.90 -2.88
CA PHE A 46 -18.54 -1.55 -2.51
C PHE A 46 -19.48 -1.03 -3.57
N PRO A 47 -20.75 -1.50 -3.58
CA PRO A 47 -21.72 -1.12 -4.62
C PRO A 47 -21.85 0.38 -4.77
N ASN A 48 -21.95 0.85 -6.00
CA ASN A 48 -22.11 2.26 -6.34
C ASN A 48 -20.93 3.15 -5.97
N HIS A 49 -19.77 2.56 -5.67
CA HIS A 49 -18.56 3.34 -5.39
C HIS A 49 -17.59 3.24 -6.58
N PRO A 50 -16.93 4.35 -6.95
CA PRO A 50 -15.96 4.34 -8.06
C PRO A 50 -14.81 3.36 -7.87
N VAL A 51 -14.48 3.00 -6.61
CA VAL A 51 -13.39 2.06 -6.34
C VAL A 51 -13.62 0.70 -6.99
N ASN A 52 -14.86 0.33 -7.28
CA ASN A 52 -15.16 -0.97 -7.91
C ASN A 52 -14.47 -1.14 -9.27
N GLU A 53 -14.11 -0.06 -9.94
CA GLU A 53 -13.40 -0.14 -11.21
C GLU A 53 -11.98 -0.68 -11.04
N ILE A 54 -11.40 -0.53 -9.85
CA ILE A 54 -10.03 -0.97 -9.56
C ILE A 54 -9.98 -1.96 -8.40
N LEU A 55 -11.13 -2.43 -7.94
CA LEU A 55 -11.21 -3.39 -6.84
C LEU A 55 -10.80 -4.78 -7.33
N THR A 56 -9.97 -5.45 -6.55
CA THR A 56 -9.65 -6.86 -6.77
C THR A 56 -9.78 -7.62 -5.46
N HIS A 57 -10.08 -8.91 -5.57
CA HIS A 57 -10.11 -9.83 -4.44
C HIS A 57 -8.92 -10.76 -4.44
N ASN A 58 -8.04 -10.64 -5.42
CA ASN A 58 -6.91 -11.54 -5.61
C ASN A 58 -5.60 -10.78 -5.55
N ILE A 59 -4.78 -11.07 -4.54
CA ILE A 59 -3.47 -10.41 -4.37
C ILE A 59 -2.55 -10.63 -5.57
N ASP A 60 -2.71 -11.72 -6.30
CA ASP A 60 -1.85 -12.01 -7.45
C ASP A 60 -2.01 -10.96 -8.55
N ASP A 61 -3.18 -10.33 -8.69
CA ASP A 61 -3.34 -9.24 -9.65
C ASP A 61 -2.36 -8.10 -9.36
N ILE A 62 -2.03 -7.90 -8.10
CA ILE A 62 -1.10 -6.86 -7.68
C ILE A 62 0.34 -7.35 -7.77
N LEU A 63 0.60 -8.58 -7.28
CA LEU A 63 1.97 -9.11 -7.23
C LEU A 63 2.56 -9.35 -8.62
N GLU A 64 1.73 -9.78 -9.56
CA GLU A 64 2.18 -10.08 -10.91
C GLU A 64 2.22 -8.85 -11.82
N ASP A 65 1.70 -7.72 -11.37
CA ASP A 65 1.70 -6.50 -12.15
C ASP A 65 3.00 -5.72 -11.94
N GLU A 66 3.90 -5.81 -12.91
CA GLU A 66 5.21 -5.16 -12.82
C GLU A 66 5.14 -3.63 -12.82
N SER A 67 4.04 -3.06 -13.28
CA SER A 67 3.88 -1.60 -13.28
C SER A 67 3.59 -1.03 -11.90
N ILE A 68 3.16 -1.86 -10.95
CA ILE A 68 2.91 -1.42 -9.57
C ILE A 68 4.23 -1.39 -8.83
N GLN A 69 4.65 -0.20 -8.41
CA GLN A 69 5.92 0.00 -7.72
C GLN A 69 5.80 0.03 -6.22
N VAL A 70 4.64 0.43 -5.70
CA VAL A 70 4.43 0.63 -4.27
C VAL A 70 3.13 -0.04 -3.84
N VAL A 71 3.17 -0.72 -2.72
CA VAL A 71 2.00 -1.31 -2.08
C VAL A 71 1.80 -0.61 -0.74
N VAL A 72 0.59 -0.08 -0.52
CA VAL A 72 0.20 0.58 0.72
C VAL A 72 -0.70 -0.37 1.49
N GLU A 73 -0.22 -0.83 2.65
CA GLU A 73 -0.96 -1.80 3.45
C GLU A 73 -1.66 -1.09 4.61
N VAL A 74 -2.98 -1.16 4.62
CA VAL A 74 -3.84 -0.53 5.62
C VAL A 74 -4.92 -1.49 6.11
N MET A 75 -4.59 -2.79 6.10
CA MET A 75 -5.48 -3.84 6.59
C MET A 75 -5.38 -3.95 8.10
N GLY A 76 -6.34 -4.63 8.71
CA GLY A 76 -6.23 -5.02 10.11
C GLY A 76 -5.61 -6.38 10.26
N GLY A 77 -5.16 -6.70 11.48
CA GLY A 77 -4.59 -8.01 11.81
C GLY A 77 -3.12 -8.14 11.45
N VAL A 78 -2.59 -9.34 11.56
CA VAL A 78 -1.16 -9.61 11.36
C VAL A 78 -0.91 -10.66 10.30
N GLU A 79 -1.63 -11.79 10.33
CA GLU A 79 -1.32 -12.94 9.50
C GLU A 79 -1.40 -12.65 8.01
N MET A 80 -2.54 -12.15 7.55
CA MET A 80 -2.73 -11.87 6.13
C MET A 80 -1.89 -10.70 5.65
N PRO A 81 -1.86 -9.56 6.36
CA PRO A 81 -0.94 -8.48 5.98
C PRO A 81 0.51 -8.92 5.91
N TYR A 82 0.96 -9.76 6.84
CA TYR A 82 2.33 -10.27 6.82
C TYR A 82 2.62 -11.03 5.52
N GLN A 83 1.73 -11.95 5.13
CA GLN A 83 1.92 -12.72 3.92
C GLN A 83 1.97 -11.84 2.68
N PHE A 84 1.05 -10.88 2.59
CA PHE A 84 0.97 -9.99 1.43
C PHE A 84 2.15 -9.04 1.35
N VAL A 85 2.54 -8.44 2.48
CA VAL A 85 3.68 -7.51 2.52
C VAL A 85 4.97 -8.24 2.19
N LYS A 86 5.18 -9.42 2.78
CA LYS A 86 6.35 -10.22 2.49
C LYS A 86 6.45 -10.54 1.00
N ALA A 87 5.34 -11.00 0.41
CA ALA A 87 5.32 -11.34 -1.00
C ALA A 87 5.59 -10.11 -1.88
N ALA A 88 5.03 -8.95 -1.52
CA ALA A 88 5.27 -7.72 -2.28
C ALA A 88 6.74 -7.30 -2.24
N LEU A 89 7.36 -7.37 -1.07
CA LEU A 89 8.79 -7.06 -0.95
C LEU A 89 9.63 -8.04 -1.77
N GLU A 90 9.29 -9.33 -1.73
CA GLU A 90 10.00 -10.35 -2.49
C GLU A 90 9.87 -10.15 -4.01
N LYS A 91 8.77 -9.53 -4.44
CA LYS A 91 8.58 -9.16 -5.84
C LYS A 91 9.27 -7.85 -6.23
N GLY A 92 10.00 -7.25 -5.30
CA GLY A 92 10.73 -6.01 -5.59
C GLY A 92 9.87 -4.75 -5.53
N LYS A 93 8.75 -4.80 -4.83
CA LYS A 93 7.90 -3.62 -4.66
C LYS A 93 8.20 -2.95 -3.33
N HIS A 94 8.14 -1.62 -3.32
CA HIS A 94 8.19 -0.88 -2.06
C HIS A 94 6.89 -1.07 -1.31
N VAL A 95 6.96 -1.07 0.02
CA VAL A 95 5.76 -1.20 0.86
C VAL A 95 5.75 -0.10 1.90
N ALA A 96 4.58 0.52 2.08
CA ALA A 96 4.31 1.42 3.18
C ALA A 96 3.15 0.84 3.99
N THR A 97 3.26 0.85 5.31
CA THR A 97 2.21 0.30 6.16
C THR A 97 1.91 1.22 7.33
N SER A 98 0.64 1.25 7.75
CA SER A 98 0.21 1.89 8.98
C SER A 98 -0.09 0.86 10.08
N ASN A 99 0.22 -0.41 9.84
CA ASN A 99 -0.16 -1.52 10.72
C ASN A 99 0.88 -1.74 11.81
N LYS A 100 0.65 -1.17 12.98
CA LYS A 100 1.58 -1.28 14.12
C LYS A 100 1.76 -2.71 14.58
N ALA A 101 0.69 -3.51 14.58
CA ALA A 101 0.75 -4.90 15.02
C ALA A 101 1.65 -5.72 14.08
N LEU A 102 1.58 -5.46 12.79
CA LEU A 102 2.44 -6.12 11.81
C LEU A 102 3.91 -5.78 12.07
N VAL A 103 4.20 -4.50 12.27
CA VAL A 103 5.59 -4.06 12.50
C VAL A 103 6.11 -4.63 13.83
N ALA A 104 5.29 -4.66 14.86
CA ALA A 104 5.69 -5.24 16.14
C ALA A 104 6.01 -6.73 16.03
N ALA A 105 5.22 -7.47 15.24
CA ALA A 105 5.38 -8.92 15.12
C ALA A 105 6.48 -9.32 14.14
N HIS A 106 6.62 -8.61 13.03
CA HIS A 106 7.45 -9.03 11.90
C HIS A 106 8.36 -7.94 11.33
N GLY A 107 8.45 -6.79 11.98
CA GLY A 107 9.21 -5.65 11.46
C GLY A 107 10.64 -5.98 11.06
N PRO A 108 11.45 -6.59 11.97
CA PRO A 108 12.84 -6.90 11.62
C PRO A 108 12.99 -7.83 10.42
N GLU A 109 12.14 -8.84 10.30
CA GLU A 109 12.18 -9.75 9.16
C GLU A 109 11.86 -9.02 7.87
N LEU A 110 10.80 -8.20 7.88
CA LEU A 110 10.36 -7.47 6.69
C LEU A 110 11.40 -6.43 6.26
N LEU A 111 12.02 -5.75 7.21
CA LEU A 111 13.12 -4.83 6.92
C LEU A 111 14.30 -5.54 6.29
N SER A 112 14.62 -6.75 6.76
CA SER A 112 15.71 -7.55 6.20
C SER A 112 15.41 -7.94 4.75
N ILE A 113 14.20 -8.35 4.46
CA ILE A 113 13.78 -8.68 3.09
C ILE A 113 13.88 -7.44 2.19
N ALA A 114 13.38 -6.31 2.66
CA ALA A 114 13.43 -5.06 1.90
C ALA A 114 14.86 -4.68 1.56
N LYS A 115 15.77 -4.79 2.52
CA LYS A 115 17.18 -4.49 2.30
C LYS A 115 17.79 -5.45 1.26
N GLU A 116 17.49 -6.72 1.36
CA GLU A 116 17.97 -7.73 0.42
C GLU A 116 17.50 -7.45 -1.00
N LYS A 117 16.25 -7.02 -1.16
CA LYS A 117 15.66 -6.72 -2.46
C LYS A 117 15.91 -5.29 -2.93
N ASN A 118 16.59 -4.49 -2.13
CA ASN A 118 16.88 -3.09 -2.45
C ASN A 118 15.60 -2.27 -2.66
N VAL A 119 14.61 -2.52 -1.83
CA VAL A 119 13.36 -1.74 -1.80
C VAL A 119 13.15 -1.20 -0.39
N LYS A 120 12.15 -0.34 -0.23
CA LYS A 120 11.88 0.30 1.05
C LYS A 120 10.67 -0.33 1.72
N PHE A 121 10.76 -0.51 3.03
CA PHE A 121 9.64 -0.87 3.87
C PHE A 121 9.47 0.27 4.88
N LEU A 122 8.42 1.07 4.70
CA LEU A 122 8.20 2.29 5.48
C LEU A 122 7.00 2.12 6.37
N PHE A 123 7.11 2.62 7.61
CA PHE A 123 6.01 2.61 8.56
C PHE A 123 6.14 3.81 9.48
N GLU A 124 5.01 4.24 10.03
CA GLU A 124 4.98 5.35 10.96
C GLU A 124 4.93 4.82 12.38
N ALA A 125 5.93 5.17 13.16
CA ALA A 125 6.02 4.72 14.55
C ALA A 125 5.10 5.52 15.48
N SER A 126 4.78 6.75 15.11
CA SER A 126 4.03 7.65 16.00
C SER A 126 2.52 7.45 15.96
N GLY A 127 2.00 6.74 14.99
CA GLY A 127 0.57 6.50 14.87
C GLY A 127 -0.24 7.75 14.58
N GLY A 128 0.35 8.73 13.98
CA GLY A 128 -0.28 10.02 13.72
C GLY A 128 -1.31 10.08 12.64
N GLY A 129 -1.94 8.98 12.26
CA GLY A 129 -3.06 8.98 11.33
C GLY A 129 -2.78 9.53 9.95
N GLY A 130 -1.55 9.81 9.63
CA GLY A 130 -1.18 10.28 8.31
C GLY A 130 -0.88 9.14 7.36
N ILE A 131 -0.98 9.43 6.06
CA ILE A 131 -0.54 8.49 5.05
C ILE A 131 0.98 8.48 5.08
N PRO A 132 1.62 7.30 5.15
CA PRO A 132 3.09 7.26 5.07
C PRO A 132 3.55 7.91 3.78
N ILE A 133 4.41 8.90 3.89
CA ILE A 133 4.96 9.59 2.72
C ILE A 133 6.24 8.89 2.32
N LEU A 134 6.26 8.41 1.09
CA LEU A 134 7.46 7.80 0.53
C LEU A 134 8.39 8.90 0.08
N ARG A 135 9.44 9.10 0.83
CA ARG A 135 10.51 10.02 0.44
C ARG A 135 11.72 9.23 0.01
N SER A 136 12.28 9.64 -1.09
CA SER A 136 13.53 9.04 -1.55
C SER A 136 14.69 9.40 -0.63
#